data_922d8bf6c40604ef9c3e8161c5ee054c
#
_entry.id   922d8bf6c40604ef9c3e8161c5ee054c
#
_cell.length_a   1.000
_cell.length_b   1.000
_cell.length_c   1.000
_cell.angle_alpha   90.00
_cell.angle_beta   90.00
_cell.angle_gamma   90.00
#
_symmetry.space_group_name_H-M   'P 1'
#
loop_
_entity.id
_entity.type
_entity.pdbx_description
1 polymer ?
#
loop_
_entity_poly.entity_id
_entity_poly.type
_entity_poly.pdbx_seq_one_letter_code
_entity_poly.pdbx_strand_id
1 'polypeptide(L)'
;KSNLEVPLLTNDEIVIPKVGLEKALSDTNYVKNVPFMAGSNRDEVKLWIAAAEYFVELDYSLIGSILRIPKVKLKNEAAFEAFNYYRSEAWKIRGVIEPISSLNTAGNLNTFAYRYDWDDHRRFFIADFKKLIGASHGTEIPLITGNNDIVGDFGFLIYPSGPSKRFLSRNMMLFWTNFAKKGVPGASTNGIEWLPYNQSEETNFLILDNKRNMKIINSYTSYKELVEQLNYDARVNELERCVILYQMGTFVGNDIYNEIKQFSNFDCDRKDAKKFLEANASFIDY
;
A
#
# COMPACT_ATOMS: atom_id res chain seq x y z
N LYS A 1 10.88 -11.02 -22.49
CA LYS A 1 9.79 -10.07 -22.12
C LYS A 1 8.54 -10.90 -21.94
N SER A 2 8.24 -11.31 -20.74
CA SER A 2 6.91 -11.83 -20.40
C SER A 2 6.06 -10.60 -20.06
N ASN A 3 5.24 -10.18 -21.00
CA ASN A 3 4.14 -9.27 -20.68
C ASN A 3 3.19 -10.07 -19.79
N LEU A 4 3.20 -9.80 -18.50
CA LEU A 4 2.11 -10.19 -17.61
C LEU A 4 0.93 -9.28 -18.01
N GLU A 5 0.13 -9.72 -18.95
CA GLU A 5 -1.13 -9.08 -19.24
C GLU A 5 -2.10 -9.43 -18.11
N VAL A 6 -2.23 -8.53 -17.17
CA VAL A 6 -3.31 -8.60 -16.20
C VAL A 6 -4.60 -8.32 -16.97
N PRO A 7 -5.61 -9.21 -16.96
CA PRO A 7 -6.86 -8.96 -17.65
C PRO A 7 -7.50 -7.68 -17.10
N LEU A 8 -7.69 -6.71 -17.98
CA LEU A 8 -8.36 -5.46 -17.62
C LEU A 8 -9.83 -5.75 -17.29
N LEU A 9 -10.33 -5.13 -16.24
CA LEU A 9 -11.75 -5.13 -15.94
C LEU A 9 -12.49 -4.41 -17.07
N THR A 10 -13.48 -5.06 -17.64
CA THR A 10 -14.30 -4.48 -18.71
C THR A 10 -15.74 -4.26 -18.22
N ASN A 11 -16.33 -3.16 -18.64
CA ASN A 11 -17.73 -2.85 -18.39
C ASN A 11 -18.61 -3.69 -19.34
N ASP A 12 -18.70 -4.99 -19.07
CA ASP A 12 -19.34 -6.01 -19.92
C ASP A 12 -20.86 -6.14 -19.70
N GLU A 13 -21.42 -5.36 -18.78
CA GLU A 13 -22.83 -5.39 -18.33
C GLU A 13 -23.25 -6.72 -17.65
N ILE A 14 -22.32 -7.65 -17.50
CA ILE A 14 -22.55 -8.94 -16.82
C ILE A 14 -21.96 -8.93 -15.42
N VAL A 15 -20.68 -8.63 -15.29
CA VAL A 15 -19.95 -8.55 -14.02
C VAL A 15 -19.83 -7.10 -13.55
N ILE A 16 -19.43 -6.22 -14.47
CA ILE A 16 -19.30 -4.79 -14.19
C ILE A 16 -20.39 -4.05 -14.97
N PRO A 17 -21.30 -3.34 -14.27
CA PRO A 17 -22.33 -2.55 -14.93
C PRO A 17 -21.74 -1.52 -15.90
N LYS A 18 -22.50 -1.18 -16.94
CA LYS A 18 -22.09 -0.19 -17.97
C LYS A 18 -21.71 1.17 -17.40
N VAL A 19 -22.28 1.55 -16.28
CA VAL A 19 -21.98 2.80 -15.58
C VAL A 19 -20.57 2.82 -14.98
N GLY A 20 -19.88 1.68 -14.96
CA GLY A 20 -18.57 1.50 -14.36
C GLY A 20 -18.63 1.14 -12.88
N LEU A 21 -17.53 0.56 -12.38
CA LEU A 21 -17.45 0.05 -11.00
C LEU A 21 -17.68 1.14 -9.95
N GLU A 22 -17.06 2.29 -10.11
CA GLU A 22 -17.11 3.39 -9.16
C GLU A 22 -18.56 3.89 -8.93
N LYS A 23 -19.30 4.17 -10.02
CA LYS A 23 -20.71 4.57 -9.92
C LYS A 23 -21.58 3.45 -9.40
N ALA A 24 -21.31 2.21 -9.79
CA ALA A 24 -22.07 1.07 -9.32
C ALA A 24 -21.93 0.86 -7.80
N LEU A 25 -20.77 1.12 -7.22
CA LEU A 25 -20.53 1.01 -5.77
C LEU A 25 -21.28 2.06 -4.95
N SER A 26 -21.62 3.20 -5.54
CA SER A 26 -22.37 4.28 -4.87
C SER A 26 -23.87 4.28 -5.16
N ASP A 27 -24.36 3.40 -6.03
CA ASP A 27 -25.77 3.34 -6.47
C ASP A 27 -26.50 2.13 -5.87
N THR A 28 -27.54 2.40 -5.11
CA THR A 28 -28.38 1.38 -4.45
C THR A 28 -29.05 0.39 -5.42
N ASN A 29 -29.16 0.73 -6.70
CA ASN A 29 -29.67 -0.18 -7.72
C ASN A 29 -28.72 -1.30 -8.11
N TYR A 30 -27.42 -1.11 -7.90
CA TYR A 30 -26.37 -2.07 -8.23
C TYR A 30 -25.75 -2.73 -7.01
N VAL A 31 -25.55 -1.96 -5.94
CA VAL A 31 -24.86 -2.44 -4.74
C VAL A 31 -25.70 -3.45 -3.96
N LYS A 32 -25.09 -4.58 -3.67
CA LYS A 32 -25.64 -5.54 -2.71
C LYS A 32 -25.17 -5.16 -1.30
N ASN A 33 -26.09 -5.18 -0.33
CA ASN A 33 -25.76 -4.94 1.07
C ASN A 33 -25.09 -6.19 1.68
N VAL A 34 -23.84 -6.41 1.30
CA VAL A 34 -22.98 -7.48 1.85
C VAL A 34 -21.84 -6.87 2.64
N PRO A 35 -21.39 -7.48 3.74
CA PRO A 35 -20.23 -7.01 4.47
C PRO A 35 -19.00 -6.88 3.56
N PHE A 36 -18.24 -5.80 3.72
CA PHE A 36 -17.07 -5.50 2.91
C PHE A 36 -15.87 -5.19 3.80
N MET A 37 -14.72 -5.81 3.51
CA MET A 37 -13.47 -5.57 4.23
C MET A 37 -12.37 -5.27 3.22
N ALA A 38 -11.72 -4.12 3.38
CA ALA A 38 -10.61 -3.71 2.52
C ALA A 38 -9.46 -3.14 3.34
N GLY A 39 -8.27 -3.22 2.81
CA GLY A 39 -7.10 -2.65 3.44
C GLY A 39 -5.95 -2.41 2.49
N SER A 40 -4.96 -1.69 2.98
CA SER A 40 -3.70 -1.43 2.31
C SER A 40 -2.54 -1.69 3.25
N ASN A 41 -1.35 -1.77 2.68
CA ASN A 41 -0.13 -1.85 3.46
C ASN A 41 0.46 -0.44 3.62
N ARG A 42 1.16 -0.17 4.74
CA ARG A 42 1.78 1.14 4.99
C ARG A 42 2.79 1.52 3.92
N ASP A 43 3.50 0.54 3.40
CA ASP A 43 4.62 0.70 2.48
C ASP A 43 4.36 -0.02 1.14
N GLU A 44 3.16 0.09 0.55
CA GLU A 44 2.71 -0.69 -0.62
C GLU A 44 3.76 -0.81 -1.72
N VAL A 45 4.37 0.31 -2.10
CA VAL A 45 5.29 0.37 -3.24
C VAL A 45 6.76 0.17 -2.88
N LYS A 46 7.08 0.02 -1.60
CA LYS A 46 8.46 0.05 -1.10
C LYS A 46 9.34 -1.04 -1.70
N LEU A 47 8.82 -2.25 -1.82
CA LEU A 47 9.55 -3.37 -2.41
C LEU A 47 9.96 -3.09 -3.86
N TRP A 48 9.09 -2.48 -4.65
CA TRP A 48 9.36 -2.17 -6.05
C TRP A 48 10.40 -1.06 -6.20
N ILE A 49 10.27 0.03 -5.45
CA ILE A 49 11.25 1.12 -5.49
C ILE A 49 12.60 0.71 -4.88
N ALA A 50 12.63 -0.31 -4.01
CA ALA A 50 13.87 -0.90 -3.50
C ALA A 50 14.65 -1.70 -4.57
N ALA A 51 14.04 -2.00 -5.72
CA ALA A 51 14.72 -2.58 -6.88
C ALA A 51 15.18 -1.51 -7.88
N ALA A 52 14.80 -0.25 -7.69
CA ALA A 52 15.13 0.83 -8.62
C ALA A 52 16.54 1.37 -8.40
N GLU A 53 17.37 1.35 -9.45
CA GLU A 53 18.74 1.89 -9.42
C GLU A 53 18.80 3.38 -9.03
N TYR A 54 17.72 4.11 -9.21
CA TYR A 54 17.61 5.49 -8.74
C TYR A 54 17.80 5.61 -7.23
N PHE A 55 17.22 4.70 -6.45
CA PHE A 55 17.27 4.72 -4.99
C PHE A 55 18.34 3.84 -4.39
N VAL A 56 18.78 2.79 -5.09
CA VAL A 56 19.59 1.72 -4.53
C VAL A 56 20.91 1.58 -5.26
N GLU A 57 21.97 1.33 -4.52
CA GLU A 57 23.27 0.94 -5.05
C GLU A 57 23.75 -0.36 -4.42
N LEU A 58 24.53 -1.11 -5.19
CA LEU A 58 25.18 -2.33 -4.73
C LEU A 58 26.64 -1.99 -4.37
N ASP A 59 26.95 -2.07 -3.08
CA ASP A 59 28.30 -1.83 -2.58
C ASP A 59 29.06 -3.16 -2.45
N TYR A 60 30.07 -3.33 -3.31
CA TYR A 60 30.99 -4.45 -3.27
C TYR A 60 32.18 -4.10 -2.37
N SER A 61 31.98 -4.16 -1.03
CA SER A 61 33.10 -4.07 -0.09
C SER A 61 34.15 -5.17 -0.33
N LEU A 62 35.39 -4.99 0.16
CA LEU A 62 36.48 -6.00 -0.02
C LEU A 62 36.02 -7.41 0.38
N ILE A 63 35.30 -7.56 1.50
CA ILE A 63 34.75 -8.85 1.96
C ILE A 63 33.58 -9.30 1.07
N GLY A 64 32.71 -8.38 0.66
CA GLY A 64 31.60 -8.65 -0.26
C GLY A 64 32.09 -9.05 -1.65
N SER A 65 33.17 -8.47 -2.13
CA SER A 65 33.80 -8.83 -3.42
C SER A 65 34.37 -10.25 -3.41
N ILE A 66 34.97 -10.68 -2.30
CA ILE A 66 35.48 -12.05 -2.13
C ILE A 66 34.31 -13.06 -2.09
N LEU A 67 33.25 -12.74 -1.40
CA LEU A 67 32.07 -13.61 -1.26
C LEU A 67 31.05 -13.44 -2.40
N ARG A 68 31.27 -12.49 -3.32
CA ARG A 68 30.33 -12.09 -4.39
C ARG A 68 28.93 -11.72 -3.89
N ILE A 69 28.84 -11.21 -2.66
CA ILE A 69 27.60 -10.79 -2.04
C ILE A 69 27.66 -9.27 -1.82
N PRO A 70 26.98 -8.47 -2.65
CA PRO A 70 26.97 -7.03 -2.48
C PRO A 70 26.13 -6.62 -1.27
N LYS A 71 26.52 -5.51 -0.66
CA LYS A 71 25.70 -4.83 0.33
C LYS A 71 24.75 -3.86 -0.39
N VAL A 72 23.47 -3.95 -0.07
CA VAL A 72 22.45 -3.03 -0.60
C VAL A 72 22.43 -1.76 0.25
N LYS A 73 22.58 -0.61 -0.40
CA LYS A 73 22.53 0.73 0.24
C LYS A 73 21.51 1.61 -0.44
N LEU A 74 20.79 2.42 0.34
CA LEU A 74 19.97 3.50 -0.19
C LEU A 74 20.86 4.73 -0.48
N LYS A 75 20.78 5.27 -1.70
CA LYS A 75 21.48 6.48 -2.13
C LYS A 75 20.90 7.73 -1.46
N ASN A 76 19.59 7.80 -1.40
CA ASN A 76 18.84 8.88 -0.74
C ASN A 76 17.63 8.27 0.00
N GLU A 77 17.81 7.98 1.29
CA GLU A 77 16.77 7.39 2.13
C GLU A 77 15.56 8.34 2.28
N ALA A 78 15.79 9.65 2.32
CA ALA A 78 14.71 10.63 2.49
C ALA A 78 13.77 10.66 1.27
N ALA A 79 14.33 10.73 0.06
CA ALA A 79 13.53 10.66 -1.17
C ALA A 79 12.85 9.28 -1.32
N PHE A 80 13.55 8.18 -1.03
CA PHE A 80 12.98 6.83 -1.04
C PHE A 80 11.73 6.73 -0.15
N GLU A 81 11.80 7.22 1.08
CA GLU A 81 10.66 7.21 2.00
C GLU A 81 9.54 8.18 1.56
N ALA A 82 9.87 9.31 0.92
CA ALA A 82 8.84 10.20 0.37
C ALA A 82 8.09 9.53 -0.78
N PHE A 83 8.79 8.95 -1.76
CA PHE A 83 8.15 8.20 -2.86
C PHE A 83 7.29 7.05 -2.35
N ASN A 84 7.80 6.28 -1.37
CA ASN A 84 7.00 5.25 -0.73
C ASN A 84 5.73 5.80 -0.09
N TYR A 85 5.85 6.84 0.73
CA TYR A 85 4.73 7.40 1.48
C TYR A 85 3.60 7.89 0.57
N TYR A 86 3.89 8.81 -0.36
CA TYR A 86 2.85 9.39 -1.19
C TYR A 86 2.16 8.38 -2.10
N ARG A 87 2.90 7.47 -2.66
CA ARG A 87 2.33 6.43 -3.54
C ARG A 87 1.52 5.40 -2.76
N SER A 88 1.98 5.02 -1.57
CA SER A 88 1.24 4.08 -0.70
C SER A 88 -0.04 4.71 -0.14
N GLU A 89 -0.02 6.01 0.20
CA GLU A 89 -1.22 6.74 0.61
C GLU A 89 -2.21 6.90 -0.56
N ALA A 90 -1.73 7.18 -1.78
CA ALA A 90 -2.59 7.20 -2.98
C ALA A 90 -3.22 5.82 -3.24
N TRP A 91 -2.48 4.74 -3.01
CA TRP A 91 -3.01 3.37 -3.07
C TRP A 91 -4.12 3.15 -2.05
N LYS A 92 -3.92 3.58 -0.80
CA LYS A 92 -4.93 3.52 0.26
C LYS A 92 -6.21 4.29 -0.11
N ILE A 93 -6.06 5.50 -0.68
CA ILE A 93 -7.23 6.27 -1.14
C ILE A 93 -8.00 5.47 -2.17
N ARG A 94 -7.32 5.03 -3.23
CA ARG A 94 -7.96 4.36 -4.38
C ARG A 94 -8.49 2.97 -4.05
N GLY A 95 -7.75 2.19 -3.28
CA GLY A 95 -8.08 0.78 -2.99
C GLY A 95 -8.95 0.57 -1.77
N VAL A 96 -9.04 1.54 -0.86
CA VAL A 96 -9.75 1.37 0.41
C VAL A 96 -10.75 2.49 0.66
N ILE A 97 -10.29 3.75 0.70
CA ILE A 97 -11.14 4.87 1.13
C ILE A 97 -12.28 5.11 0.13
N GLU A 98 -11.98 5.23 -1.17
CA GLU A 98 -12.99 5.48 -2.19
C GLU A 98 -14.04 4.36 -2.29
N PRO A 99 -13.67 3.05 -2.38
CA PRO A 99 -14.67 1.98 -2.42
C PRO A 99 -15.54 1.92 -1.18
N ILE A 100 -14.96 2.05 0.02
CA ILE A 100 -15.72 2.04 1.28
C ILE A 100 -16.66 3.24 1.34
N SER A 101 -16.18 4.43 0.96
CA SER A 101 -16.97 5.66 0.93
C SER A 101 -18.16 5.53 -0.02
N SER A 102 -17.93 4.96 -1.20
CA SER A 102 -19.00 4.70 -2.17
C SER A 102 -20.05 3.73 -1.62
N LEU A 103 -19.62 2.63 -1.01
CA LEU A 103 -20.52 1.64 -0.38
C LEU A 103 -21.32 2.26 0.77
N ASN A 104 -20.69 3.07 1.62
CA ASN A 104 -21.38 3.74 2.72
C ASN A 104 -22.40 4.76 2.19
N THR A 105 -22.10 5.46 1.10
CA THR A 105 -23.04 6.37 0.42
C THR A 105 -24.28 5.61 -0.09
N ALA A 106 -24.08 4.38 -0.56
CA ALA A 106 -25.17 3.49 -0.96
C ALA A 106 -25.91 2.82 0.23
N GLY A 107 -25.55 3.17 1.48
CA GLY A 107 -26.21 2.67 2.70
C GLY A 107 -25.63 1.38 3.26
N ASN A 108 -24.54 0.85 2.71
CA ASN A 108 -23.85 -0.30 3.29
C ASN A 108 -22.88 0.15 4.39
N LEU A 109 -23.32 0.05 5.64
CA LEU A 109 -22.51 0.44 6.82
C LEU A 109 -21.68 -0.72 7.40
N ASN A 110 -21.77 -1.92 6.83
CA ASN A 110 -20.98 -3.08 7.24
C ASN A 110 -19.63 -3.13 6.50
N THR A 111 -18.89 -2.05 6.56
CA THR A 111 -17.60 -1.89 5.91
C THR A 111 -16.48 -1.79 6.94
N PHE A 112 -15.36 -2.46 6.71
CA PHE A 112 -14.23 -2.52 7.63
C PHE A 112 -12.94 -2.18 6.90
N ALA A 113 -12.13 -1.28 7.49
CA ALA A 113 -10.87 -0.84 6.93
C ALA A 113 -9.69 -1.25 7.79
N TYR A 114 -8.57 -1.66 7.16
CA TYR A 114 -7.32 -1.90 7.87
C TYR A 114 -6.12 -1.29 7.13
N ARG A 115 -5.04 -1.08 7.90
CA ARG A 115 -3.71 -0.84 7.37
C ARG A 115 -2.74 -1.82 8.01
N TYR A 116 -1.99 -2.53 7.17
CA TYR A 116 -0.96 -3.44 7.61
C TYR A 116 0.36 -2.68 7.77
N ASP A 117 0.88 -2.62 9.00
CA ASP A 117 2.07 -1.83 9.36
C ASP A 117 3.25 -2.69 9.82
N TRP A 118 3.08 -4.00 9.95
CA TRP A 118 4.11 -4.87 10.48
C TRP A 118 5.36 -4.91 9.60
N ASP A 119 6.50 -4.60 10.19
CA ASP A 119 7.79 -4.50 9.52
C ASP A 119 8.95 -5.09 10.35
N ASP A 120 8.66 -6.01 11.28
CA ASP A 120 9.66 -6.65 12.14
C ASP A 120 10.56 -7.63 11.36
N HIS A 121 11.01 -7.24 10.17
CA HIS A 121 11.94 -7.97 9.33
C HIS A 121 13.35 -7.98 9.92
N ARG A 122 14.15 -8.98 9.54
CA ARG A 122 15.54 -9.07 9.99
C ARG A 122 16.42 -8.03 9.31
N ARG A 123 17.39 -7.56 10.10
CA ARG A 123 18.54 -6.83 9.58
C ARG A 123 19.71 -7.81 9.40
N PHE A 124 20.26 -7.83 8.21
CA PHE A 124 21.51 -8.53 7.91
C PHE A 124 22.61 -7.54 7.58
N PHE A 125 23.88 -8.00 7.65
CA PHE A 125 25.00 -7.13 7.28
C PHE A 125 24.98 -6.69 5.81
N ILE A 126 24.30 -7.46 4.95
CA ILE A 126 24.16 -7.20 3.50
C ILE A 126 22.96 -6.32 3.16
N ALA A 127 21.92 -6.34 3.98
CA ALA A 127 20.69 -5.59 3.73
C ALA A 127 19.88 -5.35 5.01
N ASP A 128 19.31 -4.19 5.14
CA ASP A 128 18.30 -3.87 6.15
C ASP A 128 16.92 -4.09 5.56
N PHE A 129 16.38 -5.31 5.70
CA PHE A 129 15.09 -5.65 5.13
C PHE A 129 13.93 -4.82 5.70
N LYS A 130 14.03 -4.36 6.95
CA LYS A 130 13.05 -3.43 7.52
C LYS A 130 12.99 -2.13 6.73
N LYS A 131 14.15 -1.58 6.33
CA LYS A 131 14.22 -0.36 5.53
C LYS A 131 13.83 -0.57 4.08
N LEU A 132 14.24 -1.68 3.48
CA LEU A 132 14.06 -1.94 2.05
C LEU A 132 12.67 -2.48 1.71
N ILE A 133 12.10 -3.30 2.58
CA ILE A 133 10.81 -3.96 2.35
C ILE A 133 9.71 -3.25 3.13
N GLY A 134 9.91 -3.01 4.44
CA GLY A 134 8.86 -2.48 5.29
C GLY A 134 7.59 -3.35 5.26
N ALA A 135 6.45 -2.74 5.46
CA ALA A 135 5.14 -3.36 5.28
C ALA A 135 4.69 -3.21 3.81
N SER A 136 5.44 -3.80 2.85
CA SER A 136 5.16 -3.64 1.42
C SER A 136 4.08 -4.59 0.92
N HIS A 137 3.66 -4.35 -0.33
CA HIS A 137 2.62 -5.14 -1.00
C HIS A 137 2.88 -6.65 -0.96
N GLY A 138 1.88 -7.41 -0.55
CA GLY A 138 1.93 -8.87 -0.46
C GLY A 138 2.65 -9.42 0.78
N THR A 139 3.29 -8.56 1.59
CA THR A 139 3.99 -9.04 2.80
C THR A 139 3.04 -9.48 3.92
N GLU A 140 1.76 -9.15 3.85
CA GLU A 140 0.72 -9.62 4.76
C GLU A 140 0.26 -11.05 4.49
N ILE A 141 0.40 -11.55 3.25
CA ILE A 141 -0.13 -12.85 2.83
C ILE A 141 0.38 -14.02 3.69
N PRO A 142 1.69 -14.13 3.98
CA PRO A 142 2.20 -15.19 4.86
C PRO A 142 1.62 -15.16 6.28
N LEU A 143 1.20 -13.97 6.76
CA LEU A 143 0.61 -13.84 8.09
C LEU A 143 -0.87 -14.22 8.10
N ILE A 144 -1.59 -13.94 7.02
CA ILE A 144 -3.00 -14.33 6.84
C ILE A 144 -3.11 -15.84 6.65
N THR A 145 -2.22 -16.43 5.84
CA THR A 145 -2.27 -17.86 5.50
C THR A 145 -1.59 -18.75 6.54
N GLY A 146 -0.72 -18.15 7.37
CA GLY A 146 0.15 -18.89 8.29
C GLY A 146 1.29 -19.64 7.58
N ASN A 147 1.47 -19.43 6.27
CA ASN A 147 2.46 -20.11 5.44
C ASN A 147 3.44 -19.12 4.81
N ASN A 148 4.75 -19.39 4.96
CA ASN A 148 5.81 -18.56 4.38
C ASN A 148 6.35 -19.10 3.04
N ASP A 149 5.86 -20.23 2.56
CA ASP A 149 6.39 -20.89 1.36
C ASP A 149 6.25 -20.03 0.10
N ILE A 150 5.30 -19.09 0.12
CA ILE A 150 5.10 -18.13 -0.96
C ILE A 150 6.34 -17.24 -1.26
N VAL A 151 7.19 -17.04 -0.25
CA VAL A 151 8.45 -16.28 -0.40
C VAL A 151 9.68 -17.18 -0.63
N GLY A 152 9.45 -18.48 -0.83
CA GLY A 152 10.48 -19.48 -1.10
C GLY A 152 11.43 -19.72 0.07
N ASP A 153 12.59 -20.30 -0.23
CA ASP A 153 13.60 -20.72 0.75
C ASP A 153 14.14 -19.61 1.64
N PHE A 154 14.02 -18.35 1.21
CA PHE A 154 14.46 -17.16 1.94
C PHE A 154 13.39 -16.56 2.87
N GLY A 155 12.20 -17.14 2.94
CA GLY A 155 11.10 -16.64 3.76
C GLY A 155 11.44 -16.47 5.24
N PHE A 156 12.34 -17.29 5.80
CA PHE A 156 12.81 -17.16 7.18
C PHE A 156 13.66 -15.92 7.43
N LEU A 157 14.26 -15.34 6.39
CA LEU A 157 15.03 -14.10 6.47
C LEU A 157 14.10 -12.89 6.59
N ILE A 158 13.02 -12.89 5.83
CA ILE A 158 12.04 -11.80 5.78
C ILE A 158 11.09 -11.92 6.98
N TYR A 159 10.61 -13.14 7.30
CA TYR A 159 9.64 -13.39 8.37
C TYR A 159 10.29 -14.12 9.57
N PRO A 160 11.01 -13.41 10.45
CA PRO A 160 11.63 -14.04 11.60
C PRO A 160 10.57 -14.67 12.52
N SER A 161 10.82 -15.89 12.93
CA SER A 161 9.97 -16.54 13.93
C SER A 161 10.10 -15.83 15.27
N GLY A 162 9.01 -15.25 15.76
CA GLY A 162 9.02 -14.47 17.00
C GLY A 162 7.60 -14.23 17.56
N PRO A 163 7.51 -13.69 18.77
CA PRO A 163 6.22 -13.37 19.39
C PRO A 163 5.39 -12.36 18.58
N SER A 164 6.04 -11.36 17.98
CA SER A 164 5.42 -10.34 17.14
C SER A 164 4.67 -10.96 15.96
N LYS A 165 5.37 -11.74 15.12
CA LYS A 165 4.79 -12.44 13.99
C LYS A 165 3.65 -13.38 14.41
N ARG A 166 3.88 -14.22 15.45
CA ARG A 166 2.86 -15.16 15.93
C ARG A 166 1.61 -14.46 16.43
N PHE A 167 1.76 -13.36 17.15
CA PHE A 167 0.63 -12.56 17.62
C PHE A 167 -0.18 -12.02 16.44
N LEU A 168 0.49 -11.36 15.48
CA LEU A 168 -0.20 -10.75 14.35
C LEU A 168 -0.86 -11.80 13.47
N SER A 169 -0.14 -12.85 13.05
CA SER A 169 -0.68 -13.94 12.22
C SER A 169 -1.92 -14.58 12.85
N ARG A 170 -1.87 -14.87 14.17
CA ARG A 170 -3.03 -15.42 14.88
C ARG A 170 -4.25 -14.49 14.83
N ASN A 171 -4.05 -13.18 15.01
CA ASN A 171 -5.15 -12.22 14.98
C ASN A 171 -5.68 -12.01 13.56
N MET A 172 -4.80 -11.96 12.55
CA MET A 172 -5.23 -11.86 11.16
C MET A 172 -6.08 -13.07 10.75
N MET A 173 -5.61 -14.29 11.02
CA MET A 173 -6.40 -15.50 10.76
C MET A 173 -7.74 -15.47 11.50
N LEU A 174 -7.78 -14.97 12.75
CA LEU A 174 -9.01 -14.84 13.52
C LEU A 174 -9.98 -13.86 12.87
N PHE A 175 -9.53 -12.67 12.50
CA PHE A 175 -10.34 -11.64 11.87
C PHE A 175 -10.92 -12.10 10.53
N TRP A 176 -10.09 -12.64 9.64
CA TRP A 176 -10.54 -13.15 8.33
C TRP A 176 -11.52 -14.30 8.46
N THR A 177 -11.26 -15.24 9.38
CA THR A 177 -12.15 -16.37 9.63
C THR A 177 -13.51 -15.90 10.20
N ASN A 178 -13.50 -14.97 11.13
CA ASN A 178 -14.74 -14.43 11.70
C ASN A 178 -15.53 -13.67 10.64
N PHE A 179 -14.86 -12.80 9.86
CA PHE A 179 -15.48 -12.06 8.79
C PHE A 179 -16.13 -12.98 7.76
N ALA A 180 -15.42 -14.01 7.29
CA ALA A 180 -15.96 -14.98 6.34
C ALA A 180 -17.18 -15.74 6.88
N LYS A 181 -17.23 -16.01 8.18
CA LYS A 181 -18.32 -16.77 8.82
C LYS A 181 -19.51 -15.91 9.25
N LYS A 182 -19.25 -14.67 9.66
CA LYS A 182 -20.24 -13.86 10.40
C LYS A 182 -20.47 -12.47 9.75
N GLY A 183 -19.69 -12.08 8.76
CA GLY A 183 -19.71 -10.74 8.17
C GLY A 183 -19.10 -9.65 9.06
N VAL A 184 -18.53 -10.01 10.20
CA VAL A 184 -17.86 -9.09 11.14
C VAL A 184 -16.54 -9.70 11.63
N PRO A 185 -15.44 -8.93 11.69
CA PRO A 185 -14.13 -9.44 12.10
C PRO A 185 -14.05 -9.71 13.61
N GLY A 186 -14.80 -8.95 14.44
CA GLY A 186 -14.81 -9.08 15.90
C GLY A 186 -13.57 -8.49 16.58
N ALA A 187 -13.20 -9.06 17.73
CA ALA A 187 -12.12 -8.55 18.56
C ALA A 187 -10.83 -9.38 18.43
N SER A 188 -9.69 -8.70 18.60
CA SER A 188 -8.37 -9.32 18.68
C SER A 188 -8.17 -10.10 19.98
N THR A 189 -7.12 -10.93 20.05
CA THR A 189 -6.79 -11.72 21.25
C THR A 189 -6.34 -10.86 22.44
N ASN A 190 -6.08 -9.57 22.23
CA ASN A 190 -5.79 -8.59 23.28
C ASN A 190 -6.93 -7.59 23.52
N GLY A 191 -8.14 -7.86 23.00
CA GLY A 191 -9.36 -7.13 23.31
C GLY A 191 -9.62 -5.89 22.46
N ILE A 192 -8.88 -5.66 21.36
CA ILE A 192 -9.17 -4.56 20.43
C ILE A 192 -10.29 -5.01 19.51
N GLU A 193 -11.44 -4.36 19.57
CA GLU A 193 -12.56 -4.61 18.69
C GLU A 193 -12.38 -3.88 17.38
N TRP A 194 -12.53 -4.60 16.24
CA TRP A 194 -12.48 -3.99 14.91
C TRP A 194 -13.84 -3.42 14.57
N LEU A 195 -13.96 -2.10 14.67
CA LEU A 195 -15.19 -1.36 14.43
C LEU A 195 -15.42 -1.13 12.93
N PRO A 196 -16.69 -1.00 12.50
CA PRO A 196 -17.02 -0.57 11.15
C PRO A 196 -16.42 0.80 10.83
N TYR A 197 -16.07 0.97 9.56
CA TYR A 197 -15.58 2.25 9.05
C TYR A 197 -16.72 3.28 9.05
N ASN A 198 -16.52 4.38 9.73
CA ASN A 198 -17.49 5.47 9.81
C ASN A 198 -16.88 6.79 9.33
N GLN A 199 -17.49 7.39 8.30
CA GLN A 199 -17.02 8.64 7.72
C GLN A 199 -17.42 9.88 8.51
N SER A 200 -18.43 9.79 9.37
CA SER A 200 -19.05 10.98 9.99
C SER A 200 -18.37 11.46 11.26
N GLU A 201 -17.60 10.62 11.94
CA GLU A 201 -17.00 10.97 13.23
C GLU A 201 -15.50 10.67 13.29
N GLU A 202 -15.13 9.41 13.29
CA GLU A 202 -13.75 8.96 13.23
C GLU A 202 -13.67 7.77 12.28
N THR A 203 -12.88 7.93 11.21
CA THR A 203 -12.67 6.86 10.25
C THR A 203 -11.81 5.77 10.86
N ASN A 204 -12.45 4.66 11.22
CA ASN A 204 -11.82 3.58 11.97
C ASN A 204 -10.99 2.67 11.07
N PHE A 205 -9.68 2.83 11.11
CA PHE A 205 -8.73 1.86 10.54
C PHE A 205 -8.13 1.00 11.63
N LEU A 206 -8.20 -0.31 11.49
CA LEU A 206 -7.42 -1.21 12.33
C LEU A 206 -5.98 -1.26 11.81
N ILE A 207 -5.03 -0.86 12.65
CA ILE A 207 -3.62 -1.06 12.38
C ILE A 207 -3.24 -2.48 12.74
N LEU A 208 -2.82 -3.24 11.74
CA LEU A 208 -2.34 -4.61 11.87
C LEU A 208 -0.82 -4.61 12.06
N ASP A 209 -0.40 -4.75 13.30
CA ASP A 209 1.00 -4.73 13.70
C ASP A 209 1.20 -5.66 14.92
N ASN A 210 2.37 -5.60 15.54
CA ASN A 210 2.67 -6.31 16.77
C ASN A 210 1.74 -5.88 17.91
N LYS A 211 1.77 -6.63 19.02
CA LYS A 211 0.84 -6.44 20.14
C LYS A 211 0.81 -5.02 20.72
N ARG A 212 1.94 -4.27 20.64
CA ARG A 212 2.04 -2.91 21.21
C ARG A 212 1.45 -1.86 20.31
N ASN A 213 1.53 -2.08 19.01
CA ASN A 213 1.19 -1.10 17.97
C ASN A 213 -0.19 -1.34 17.35
N MET A 214 -0.75 -2.56 17.48
CA MET A 214 -2.11 -2.85 17.01
C MET A 214 -3.11 -1.94 17.74
N LYS A 215 -3.88 -1.17 16.98
CA LYS A 215 -4.84 -0.18 17.51
C LYS A 215 -5.81 0.27 16.43
N ILE A 216 -6.90 0.90 16.84
CA ILE A 216 -7.79 1.65 15.94
C ILE A 216 -7.28 3.10 15.86
N ILE A 217 -7.21 3.64 14.66
CA ILE A 217 -6.87 5.05 14.42
C ILE A 217 -7.77 5.66 13.36
N ASN A 218 -7.82 6.99 13.33
CA ASN A 218 -8.25 7.71 12.15
C ASN A 218 -7.08 7.75 11.15
N SER A 219 -7.24 7.12 10.00
CA SER A 219 -6.24 7.09 8.91
C SER A 219 -6.81 7.59 7.59
N TYR A 220 -7.83 8.43 7.66
CA TYR A 220 -8.36 9.10 6.48
C TYR A 220 -7.33 10.08 5.92
N THR A 221 -7.25 10.13 4.60
CA THR A 221 -6.54 11.16 3.83
C THR A 221 -7.21 11.33 2.48
N SER A 222 -6.94 12.44 1.82
CA SER A 222 -7.44 12.75 0.49
C SER A 222 -6.27 13.11 -0.44
N TYR A 223 -6.49 13.03 -1.75
CA TYR A 223 -5.50 13.49 -2.72
C TYR A 223 -5.12 14.97 -2.53
N LYS A 224 -6.09 15.81 -2.16
CA LYS A 224 -5.83 17.22 -1.85
C LYS A 224 -4.83 17.37 -0.71
N GLU A 225 -5.08 16.69 0.42
CA GLU A 225 -4.18 16.75 1.58
C GLU A 225 -2.79 16.21 1.27
N LEU A 226 -2.70 15.12 0.48
CA LEU A 226 -1.41 14.57 0.06
C LEU A 226 -0.63 15.54 -0.81
N VAL A 227 -1.28 16.20 -1.78
CA VAL A 227 -0.61 17.19 -2.64
C VAL A 227 -0.21 18.43 -1.85
N GLU A 228 -1.06 18.90 -0.92
CA GLU A 228 -0.72 20.01 -0.03
C GLU A 228 0.49 19.70 0.86
N GLN A 229 0.62 18.45 1.37
CA GLN A 229 1.82 17.99 2.09
C GLN A 229 3.04 17.92 1.16
N LEU A 230 2.88 17.40 -0.06
CA LEU A 230 3.95 17.27 -1.04
C LEU A 230 4.53 18.64 -1.45
N ASN A 231 3.71 19.69 -1.47
CA ASN A 231 4.14 21.05 -1.79
C ASN A 231 5.31 21.53 -0.94
N TYR A 232 5.38 21.10 0.31
CA TYR A 232 6.37 21.56 1.29
C TYR A 232 7.31 20.46 1.76
N ASP A 233 7.27 19.28 1.16
CA ASP A 233 8.12 18.17 1.58
C ASP A 233 9.58 18.39 1.14
N ALA A 234 10.43 18.67 2.12
CA ALA A 234 11.86 18.92 1.90
C ALA A 234 12.69 17.66 1.57
N ARG A 235 12.09 16.46 1.66
CA ARG A 235 12.76 15.19 1.33
C ARG A 235 12.99 15.01 -0.16
N VAL A 236 12.27 15.74 -0.99
CA VAL A 236 12.24 15.63 -2.45
C VAL A 236 12.45 16.96 -3.13
N ASN A 237 13.15 16.96 -4.27
CA ASN A 237 13.31 18.11 -5.13
C ASN A 237 12.06 18.33 -6.02
N GLU A 238 12.06 19.42 -6.81
CA GLU A 238 10.88 19.79 -7.61
C GLU A 238 10.53 18.76 -8.69
N LEU A 239 11.54 18.18 -9.37
CA LEU A 239 11.31 17.12 -10.36
C LEU A 239 10.76 15.85 -9.70
N GLU A 240 11.30 15.45 -8.54
CA GLU A 240 10.81 14.31 -7.78
C GLU A 240 9.36 14.53 -7.29
N ARG A 241 9.00 15.74 -6.85
CA ARG A 241 7.60 16.09 -6.54
C ARG A 241 6.69 15.92 -7.75
N CYS A 242 7.13 16.38 -8.91
CA CYS A 242 6.38 16.22 -10.15
C CYS A 242 6.18 14.75 -10.50
N VAL A 243 7.22 13.91 -10.36
CA VAL A 243 7.13 12.47 -10.62
C VAL A 243 6.17 11.79 -9.64
N ILE A 244 6.25 12.11 -8.35
CA ILE A 244 5.33 11.61 -7.33
C ILE A 244 3.88 12.00 -7.68
N LEU A 245 3.64 13.27 -7.99
CA LEU A 245 2.30 13.78 -8.37
C LEU A 245 1.76 13.04 -9.60
N TYR A 246 2.60 12.84 -10.61
CA TYR A 246 2.24 12.10 -11.81
C TYR A 246 1.87 10.65 -11.48
N GLN A 247 2.69 9.95 -10.70
CA GLN A 247 2.43 8.56 -10.32
C GLN A 247 1.20 8.40 -9.43
N MET A 248 0.93 9.34 -8.50
CA MET A 248 -0.32 9.35 -7.73
C MET A 248 -1.55 9.53 -8.62
N GLY A 249 -1.46 10.41 -9.63
CA GLY A 249 -2.58 10.77 -10.50
C GLY A 249 -2.85 9.78 -11.63
N THR A 250 -1.93 8.86 -11.94
CA THR A 250 -2.07 7.90 -13.06
C THR A 250 -2.11 6.44 -12.59
N PHE A 251 -2.31 6.24 -11.30
CA PHE A 251 -2.28 4.92 -10.67
C PHE A 251 -3.48 4.05 -11.07
N VAL A 252 -3.21 2.75 -11.38
CA VAL A 252 -4.22 1.72 -11.67
C VAL A 252 -5.20 2.11 -12.79
N GLY A 253 -4.68 2.72 -13.87
CA GLY A 253 -5.46 2.99 -15.08
C GLY A 253 -6.50 4.12 -14.94
N ASN A 254 -6.54 4.80 -13.80
CA ASN A 254 -7.35 5.99 -13.60
C ASN A 254 -6.45 7.23 -13.74
N ASP A 255 -6.78 8.12 -14.65
CA ASP A 255 -6.02 9.35 -14.89
C ASP A 255 -6.72 10.56 -14.28
N ILE A 256 -6.45 10.79 -13.00
CA ILE A 256 -6.91 11.95 -12.25
C ILE A 256 -5.79 13.02 -12.09
N TYR A 257 -4.69 12.90 -12.85
CA TYR A 257 -3.55 13.81 -12.73
C TYR A 257 -3.95 15.28 -12.82
N ASN A 258 -4.80 15.65 -13.79
CA ASN A 258 -5.21 17.04 -13.95
C ASN A 258 -6.08 17.54 -12.80
N GLU A 259 -6.85 16.64 -12.17
CA GLU A 259 -7.69 16.96 -11.02
C GLU A 259 -6.85 17.22 -9.77
N ILE A 260 -5.84 16.40 -9.52
CA ILE A 260 -5.00 16.57 -8.32
C ILE A 260 -3.92 17.64 -8.51
N LYS A 261 -3.47 17.88 -9.75
CA LYS A 261 -2.47 18.92 -10.06
C LYS A 261 -2.92 20.31 -9.64
N GLN A 262 -4.23 20.62 -9.64
CA GLN A 262 -4.72 21.92 -9.19
C GLN A 262 -4.37 22.29 -7.74
N PHE A 263 -4.00 21.31 -6.91
CA PHE A 263 -3.59 21.52 -5.52
C PHE A 263 -2.08 21.71 -5.35
N SER A 264 -1.28 21.53 -6.43
CA SER A 264 0.16 21.73 -6.38
C SER A 264 0.53 23.22 -6.51
N ASN A 265 1.57 23.64 -5.79
CA ASN A 265 2.15 24.97 -5.89
C ASN A 265 3.51 24.99 -6.61
N PHE A 266 3.92 23.86 -7.19
CA PHE A 266 5.14 23.70 -7.99
C PHE A 266 4.80 23.42 -9.44
N ASP A 267 5.71 23.80 -10.33
CA ASP A 267 5.54 23.49 -11.75
C ASP A 267 5.75 21.99 -12.00
N CYS A 268 4.85 21.42 -12.77
CA CYS A 268 4.91 20.01 -13.12
C CYS A 268 4.38 19.79 -14.53
N ASP A 269 5.27 19.36 -15.42
CA ASP A 269 4.89 18.89 -16.74
C ASP A 269 4.87 17.35 -16.76
N ARG A 270 3.73 16.79 -17.16
CA ARG A 270 3.57 15.33 -17.36
C ARG A 270 4.67 14.73 -18.24
N LYS A 271 5.17 15.48 -19.22
CA LYS A 271 6.26 15.00 -20.11
C LYS A 271 7.57 14.83 -19.36
N ASP A 272 7.87 15.77 -18.44
CA ASP A 272 9.11 15.68 -17.65
C ASP A 272 9.06 14.52 -16.66
N ALA A 273 7.90 14.28 -16.03
CA ALA A 273 7.70 13.12 -15.19
C ALA A 273 7.86 11.79 -15.96
N LYS A 274 7.24 11.69 -17.15
CA LYS A 274 7.40 10.52 -18.03
C LYS A 274 8.85 10.31 -18.46
N LYS A 275 9.53 11.38 -18.90
CA LYS A 275 10.94 11.31 -19.31
C LYS A 275 11.83 10.85 -18.17
N PHE A 276 11.56 11.30 -16.94
CA PHE A 276 12.28 10.83 -15.76
C PHE A 276 12.08 9.33 -15.54
N LEU A 277 10.85 8.84 -15.60
CA LEU A 277 10.52 7.42 -15.44
C LEU A 277 11.13 6.56 -16.55
N GLU A 278 11.10 7.02 -17.80
CA GLU A 278 11.75 6.34 -18.94
C GLU A 278 13.27 6.26 -18.78
N ALA A 279 13.92 7.33 -18.30
CA ALA A 279 15.35 7.37 -18.04
C ALA A 279 15.77 6.47 -16.86
N ASN A 280 14.82 6.16 -15.96
CA ASN A 280 14.99 5.31 -14.80
C ASN A 280 14.11 4.08 -14.92
N ALA A 281 14.25 3.32 -16.02
CA ALA A 281 13.37 2.20 -16.40
C ALA A 281 13.25 1.05 -15.38
N SER A 282 14.06 1.06 -14.31
CA SER A 282 13.88 0.21 -13.14
C SER A 282 12.85 0.74 -12.14
N PHE A 283 12.32 1.97 -12.35
CA PHE A 283 11.09 2.42 -11.72
C PHE A 283 9.94 1.67 -12.36
N ILE A 284 9.38 0.72 -11.64
CA ILE A 284 8.23 -0.02 -12.12
C ILE A 284 7.05 0.95 -12.12
N ASP A 285 6.56 1.27 -13.32
CA ASP A 285 5.29 1.94 -13.54
C ASP A 285 4.15 0.92 -13.29
N TYR A 286 3.54 0.97 -12.13
CA TYR A 286 2.25 0.36 -11.86
C TYR A 286 1.24 1.45 -11.53
#